data_b57891dc863e0f8d5b89bc12043a0d44
#
_entry.id   b57891dc863e0f8d5b89bc12043a0d44
#
_cell.length_a   1.000
_cell.length_b   1.000
_cell.length_c   1.000
_cell.angle_alpha   90.00
_cell.angle_beta   90.00
_cell.angle_gamma   90.00
#
_symmetry.space_group_name_H-M   'P 1'
#
loop_
_entity.id
_entity.type
_entity.pdbx_description
1 polymer ?
#
loop_
_entity_poly.entity_id
_entity_poly.type
_entity_poly.pdbx_seq_one_letter_code
_entity_poly.pdbx_strand_id
1 'polypeptide(L)'
;SGSGKSTVAIALERELHKCGLLCRILDGDNIRSGINNNLGFSAEDRVENIRRIAEVSKLFIDTGVITIAAFISPNNELREMAASIIGKENFLEIYVSTPIEECERRDVKGLYAKARRGEIKDFTGVSAPFEAPEHPDLTLDTSVLSLEESVTRLLELILPKVSLGGKQ
;
A
#
# COMPACT_ATOMS: atom_id res chain seq x y z
N SER A 1 8.20 -5.41 4.01
CA SER A 1 7.56 -5.98 5.21
C SER A 1 7.96 -5.18 6.44
N GLY A 2 7.15 -5.15 7.53
CA GLY A 2 7.52 -4.49 8.78
C GLY A 2 7.46 -2.95 8.79
N SER A 3 7.22 -2.28 7.67
CA SER A 3 7.20 -0.82 7.59
C SER A 3 5.92 -0.15 8.15
N GLY A 4 4.93 -0.93 8.60
CA GLY A 4 3.69 -0.38 9.18
C GLY A 4 2.54 -0.16 8.21
N LYS A 5 2.65 -0.50 6.93
CA LYS A 5 1.60 -0.29 5.91
C LYS A 5 0.21 -0.75 6.35
N SER A 6 0.08 -2.00 6.77
CA SER A 6 -1.23 -2.56 7.16
C SER A 6 -1.78 -1.90 8.42
N THR A 7 -0.91 -1.55 9.37
CA THR A 7 -1.32 -0.85 10.60
C THR A 7 -1.89 0.54 10.29
N VAL A 8 -1.19 1.29 9.44
CA VAL A 8 -1.64 2.61 9.00
C VAL A 8 -2.92 2.50 8.17
N ALA A 9 -3.00 1.52 7.25
CA ALA A 9 -4.18 1.29 6.42
C ALA A 9 -5.44 1.00 7.26
N ILE A 10 -5.33 0.13 8.27
CA ILE A 10 -6.45 -0.21 9.18
C ILE A 10 -6.89 1.02 9.99
N ALA A 11 -5.95 1.80 10.49
CA ALA A 11 -6.27 3.00 11.24
C ALA A 11 -6.93 4.07 10.34
N LEU A 12 -6.42 4.27 9.13
CA LEU A 12 -7.02 5.17 8.14
C LEU A 12 -8.45 4.74 7.78
N GLU A 13 -8.68 3.45 7.50
CA GLU A 13 -10.02 2.92 7.19
C GLU A 13 -11.02 3.27 8.30
N ARG A 14 -10.63 3.09 9.55
CA ARG A 14 -11.49 3.43 10.71
C ARG A 14 -11.86 4.90 10.76
N GLU A 15 -10.91 5.79 10.51
CA GLU A 15 -11.17 7.23 10.52
C GLU A 15 -12.03 7.67 9.33
N LEU A 16 -11.79 7.12 8.13
CA LEU A 16 -12.65 7.37 6.97
C LEU A 16 -14.10 6.91 7.21
N HIS A 17 -14.29 5.75 7.84
CA HIS A 17 -15.63 5.27 8.22
C HIS A 17 -16.31 6.21 9.24
N LYS A 18 -15.58 6.77 10.22
CA LYS A 18 -16.13 7.78 11.13
C LYS A 18 -16.59 9.05 10.40
N CYS A 19 -15.93 9.37 9.28
CA CYS A 19 -16.33 10.47 8.40
C CYS A 19 -17.52 10.11 7.47
N GLY A 20 -18.07 8.90 7.58
CA GLY A 20 -19.17 8.42 6.73
C GLY A 20 -18.75 8.00 5.32
N LEU A 21 -17.45 7.82 5.08
CA LEU A 21 -16.91 7.45 3.77
C LEU A 21 -16.76 5.93 3.67
N LEU A 22 -17.24 5.37 2.56
CA LEU A 22 -17.05 3.96 2.26
C LEU A 22 -15.62 3.73 1.76
N CYS A 23 -14.92 2.81 2.40
CA CYS A 23 -13.58 2.42 1.99
C CYS A 23 -13.32 0.92 2.18
N ARG A 24 -12.35 0.41 1.44
CA ARG A 24 -11.91 -0.99 1.50
C ARG A 24 -10.40 -1.12 1.44
N ILE A 25 -9.86 -1.88 2.38
CA ILE A 25 -8.45 -2.28 2.34
C ILE A 25 -8.28 -3.48 1.42
N LEU A 26 -7.33 -3.35 0.50
CA LEU A 26 -6.74 -4.45 -0.25
C LEU A 26 -5.30 -4.62 0.23
N ASP A 27 -4.97 -5.76 0.79
CA ASP A 27 -3.61 -6.07 1.26
C ASP A 27 -3.15 -7.45 0.77
N GLY A 28 -1.87 -7.76 1.01
CA GLY A 28 -1.28 -9.00 0.52
C GLY A 28 -1.96 -10.25 1.09
N ASP A 29 -2.49 -10.20 2.29
CA ASP A 29 -3.09 -11.36 2.95
C ASP A 29 -4.50 -11.63 2.39
N ASN A 30 -5.36 -10.60 2.26
CA ASN A 30 -6.72 -10.79 1.75
C ASN A 30 -6.79 -11.06 0.25
N ILE A 31 -5.89 -10.49 -0.53
CA ILE A 31 -5.85 -10.70 -1.98
C ILE A 31 -5.23 -12.05 -2.35
N ARG A 32 -4.15 -12.46 -1.66
CA ARG A 32 -3.49 -13.74 -1.95
C ARG A 32 -4.25 -14.96 -1.44
N SER A 33 -5.13 -14.81 -0.46
CA SER A 33 -6.03 -15.88 -0.04
C SER A 33 -7.23 -16.08 -0.97
N GLY A 34 -7.50 -15.13 -1.86
CA GLY A 34 -8.64 -15.12 -2.77
C GLY A 34 -8.23 -14.95 -4.24
N ILE A 35 -8.41 -13.74 -4.76
CA ILE A 35 -8.33 -13.43 -6.20
C ILE A 35 -6.94 -13.71 -6.82
N ASN A 36 -5.87 -13.67 -6.02
CA ASN A 36 -4.50 -13.91 -6.45
C ASN A 36 -3.90 -15.18 -5.82
N ASN A 37 -4.72 -16.15 -5.41
CA ASN A 37 -4.27 -17.39 -4.78
C ASN A 37 -3.43 -18.29 -5.70
N ASN A 38 -3.49 -18.06 -7.01
CA ASN A 38 -2.71 -18.77 -8.02
C ASN A 38 -1.35 -18.11 -8.33
N LEU A 39 -1.04 -16.95 -7.72
CA LEU A 39 0.19 -16.21 -7.98
C LEU A 39 1.25 -16.49 -6.91
N GLY A 40 2.50 -16.69 -7.36
CA GLY A 40 3.69 -16.80 -6.53
C GLY A 40 4.37 -15.45 -6.28
N PHE A 41 5.72 -15.46 -6.24
CA PHE A 41 6.57 -14.30 -5.97
C PHE A 41 7.60 -14.03 -7.07
N SER A 42 7.46 -14.68 -8.25
CA SER A 42 8.29 -14.37 -9.41
C SER A 42 8.08 -12.91 -9.86
N ALA A 43 8.94 -12.41 -10.72
CA ALA A 43 8.80 -11.05 -11.26
C ALA A 43 7.46 -10.90 -12.00
N GLU A 44 7.11 -11.87 -12.82
CA GLU A 44 5.86 -11.92 -13.59
C GLU A 44 4.64 -11.98 -12.67
N ASP A 45 4.67 -12.82 -11.62
CA ASP A 45 3.58 -12.91 -10.66
C ASP A 45 3.39 -11.59 -9.88
N ARG A 46 4.47 -10.86 -9.60
CA ARG A 46 4.40 -9.55 -8.95
C ARG A 46 3.74 -8.51 -9.85
N VAL A 47 4.08 -8.50 -11.14
CA VAL A 47 3.43 -7.64 -12.15
C VAL A 47 1.95 -7.94 -12.20
N GLU A 48 1.57 -9.21 -12.38
CA GLU A 48 0.17 -9.62 -12.47
C GLU A 48 -0.60 -9.37 -11.16
N ASN A 49 0.05 -9.55 -10.01
CA ASN A 49 -0.55 -9.21 -8.72
C ASN A 49 -0.94 -7.73 -8.64
N ILE A 50 -0.03 -6.81 -8.97
CA ILE A 50 -0.31 -5.37 -8.95
C ILE A 50 -1.33 -4.98 -10.02
N ARG A 51 -1.25 -5.57 -11.22
CA ARG A 51 -2.23 -5.34 -12.29
C ARG A 51 -3.65 -5.69 -11.84
N ARG A 52 -3.87 -6.88 -11.28
CA ARG A 52 -5.20 -7.30 -10.78
C ARG A 52 -5.70 -6.39 -9.66
N ILE A 53 -4.83 -6.00 -8.74
CA ILE A 53 -5.19 -5.07 -7.65
C ILE A 53 -5.64 -3.73 -8.22
N ALA A 54 -4.93 -3.20 -9.22
CA ALA A 54 -5.28 -1.94 -9.87
C ALA A 54 -6.66 -2.03 -10.57
N GLU A 55 -6.94 -3.12 -11.28
CA GLU A 55 -8.24 -3.34 -11.92
C GLU A 55 -9.38 -3.42 -10.88
N VAL A 56 -9.18 -4.18 -9.81
CA VAL A 56 -10.17 -4.27 -8.72
C VAL A 56 -10.37 -2.91 -8.04
N SER A 57 -9.29 -2.17 -7.80
CA SER A 57 -9.37 -0.81 -7.24
C SER A 57 -10.19 0.11 -8.11
N LYS A 58 -9.99 0.07 -9.43
CA LYS A 58 -10.77 0.85 -10.41
C LYS A 58 -12.26 0.54 -10.32
N LEU A 59 -12.63 -0.74 -10.25
CA LEU A 59 -14.04 -1.14 -10.10
C LEU A 59 -14.67 -0.61 -8.81
N PHE A 60 -13.93 -0.59 -7.70
CA PHE A 60 -14.40 0.00 -6.44
C PHE A 60 -14.57 1.52 -6.54
N ILE A 61 -13.61 2.20 -7.17
CA ILE A 61 -13.65 3.66 -7.36
C ILE A 61 -14.87 4.06 -8.20
N ASP A 62 -15.17 3.30 -9.27
CA ASP A 62 -16.33 3.54 -10.14
C ASP A 62 -17.67 3.45 -9.37
N THR A 63 -17.68 2.76 -8.24
CA THR A 63 -18.84 2.66 -7.33
C THR A 63 -18.78 3.63 -6.15
N GLY A 64 -17.80 4.54 -6.11
CA GLY A 64 -17.65 5.53 -5.04
C GLY A 64 -17.01 5.00 -3.75
N VAL A 65 -16.32 3.85 -3.82
CA VAL A 65 -15.62 3.26 -2.68
C VAL A 65 -14.14 3.63 -2.72
N ILE A 66 -13.62 4.23 -1.66
CA ILE A 66 -12.19 4.52 -1.51
C ILE A 66 -11.43 3.20 -1.33
N THR A 67 -10.41 2.98 -2.15
CA THR A 67 -9.58 1.78 -2.03
C THR A 67 -8.25 2.12 -1.38
N ILE A 68 -7.91 1.43 -0.30
CA ILE A 68 -6.63 1.52 0.39
C ILE A 68 -5.79 0.30 0.03
N ALA A 69 -4.90 0.44 -0.95
CA ALA A 69 -4.05 -0.65 -1.44
C ALA A 69 -2.73 -0.72 -0.65
N ALA A 70 -2.59 -1.69 0.25
CA ALA A 70 -1.43 -1.85 1.14
C ALA A 70 -0.49 -2.97 0.65
N PHE A 71 0.27 -2.71 -0.40
CA PHE A 71 1.17 -3.68 -1.03
C PHE A 71 2.62 -3.20 -1.07
N ILE A 72 3.56 -4.16 -1.18
CA ILE A 72 4.92 -3.87 -1.63
C ILE A 72 4.85 -3.70 -3.14
N SER A 73 5.09 -2.49 -3.62
CA SER A 73 5.23 -2.15 -5.04
C SER A 73 6.70 -1.79 -5.27
N PRO A 74 7.57 -2.78 -5.61
CA PRO A 74 9.00 -2.64 -5.40
C PRO A 74 9.72 -1.71 -6.37
N ASN A 75 9.10 -1.32 -7.49
CA ASN A 75 9.70 -0.46 -8.50
C ASN A 75 8.72 0.57 -9.07
N ASN A 76 9.25 1.59 -9.72
CA ASN A 76 8.48 2.69 -10.30
C ASN A 76 7.54 2.20 -11.41
N GLU A 77 7.99 1.28 -12.26
CA GLU A 77 7.20 0.75 -13.37
C GLU A 77 5.87 0.13 -12.91
N LEU A 78 5.88 -0.65 -11.83
CA LEU A 78 4.67 -1.26 -11.27
C LEU A 78 3.72 -0.20 -10.69
N ARG A 79 4.24 0.85 -10.07
CA ARG A 79 3.44 1.95 -9.53
C ARG A 79 2.83 2.78 -10.64
N GLU A 80 3.59 3.09 -11.70
CA GLU A 80 3.09 3.78 -12.88
C GLU A 80 2.02 2.97 -13.63
N MET A 81 2.21 1.66 -13.76
CA MET A 81 1.20 0.77 -14.33
C MET A 81 -0.10 0.83 -13.53
N ALA A 82 -0.03 0.73 -12.20
CA ALA A 82 -1.21 0.83 -11.36
C ALA A 82 -1.90 2.19 -11.50
N ALA A 83 -1.16 3.28 -11.46
CA ALA A 83 -1.68 4.64 -11.65
C ALA A 83 -2.34 4.82 -13.03
N SER A 84 -1.76 4.21 -14.08
CA SER A 84 -2.32 4.25 -15.44
C SER A 84 -3.65 3.49 -15.56
N ILE A 85 -3.78 2.33 -14.91
CA ILE A 85 -5.01 1.52 -14.90
C ILE A 85 -6.12 2.23 -14.12
N ILE A 86 -5.80 2.77 -12.95
CA ILE A 86 -6.75 3.43 -12.04
C ILE A 86 -7.19 4.80 -12.59
N GLY A 87 -6.30 5.49 -13.27
CA GLY A 87 -6.41 6.90 -13.64
C GLY A 87 -5.64 7.76 -12.64
N LYS A 88 -4.71 8.57 -13.16
CA LYS A 88 -3.79 9.38 -12.33
C LYS A 88 -4.51 10.35 -11.40
N GLU A 89 -5.65 10.85 -11.82
CA GLU A 89 -6.50 11.76 -11.04
C GLU A 89 -7.15 11.09 -9.81
N ASN A 90 -7.29 9.77 -9.84
CA ASN A 90 -7.88 8.94 -8.78
C ASN A 90 -6.83 8.18 -7.96
N PHE A 91 -5.55 8.40 -8.26
CA PHE A 91 -4.45 7.67 -7.65
C PHE A 91 -3.64 8.57 -6.72
N LEU A 92 -3.38 8.10 -5.51
CA LEU A 92 -2.46 8.73 -4.56
C LEU A 92 -1.36 7.74 -4.19
N GLU A 93 -0.13 8.14 -4.38
CA GLU A 93 1.04 7.35 -4.02
C GLU A 93 1.56 7.72 -2.64
N ILE A 94 1.39 6.80 -1.69
CA ILE A 94 1.84 6.98 -0.31
C ILE A 94 3.10 6.13 -0.07
N TYR A 95 4.21 6.79 0.14
CA TYR A 95 5.48 6.13 0.44
C TYR A 95 5.66 5.95 1.96
N VAL A 96 5.63 4.70 2.42
CA VAL A 96 5.99 4.37 3.81
C VAL A 96 7.49 4.12 3.87
N SER A 97 8.25 5.17 4.21
CA SER A 97 9.71 5.26 4.07
C SER A 97 10.49 4.73 5.29
N THR A 98 9.84 3.97 6.16
CA THR A 98 10.48 3.39 7.35
C THR A 98 11.79 2.69 6.98
N PRO A 99 12.93 3.01 7.63
CA PRO A 99 14.22 2.41 7.34
C PRO A 99 14.20 0.89 7.44
N ILE A 100 14.98 0.22 6.57
CA ILE A 100 14.99 -1.26 6.51
C ILE A 100 15.46 -1.89 7.82
N GLU A 101 16.40 -1.26 8.50
CA GLU A 101 16.92 -1.70 9.80
C GLU A 101 15.80 -1.76 10.85
N GLU A 102 14.90 -0.77 10.81
CA GLU A 102 13.74 -0.74 11.70
C GLU A 102 12.68 -1.79 11.29
N CYS A 103 12.47 -1.98 9.98
CA CYS A 103 11.58 -3.04 9.48
C CYS A 103 12.07 -4.44 9.89
N GLU A 104 13.39 -4.67 9.79
CA GLU A 104 14.04 -5.91 10.18
C GLU A 104 14.01 -6.09 11.71
N ARG A 105 14.24 -5.03 12.50
CA ARG A 105 14.11 -5.05 13.94
C ARG A 105 12.70 -5.46 14.40
N ARG A 106 11.67 -4.98 13.72
CA ARG A 106 10.27 -5.31 14.00
C ARG A 106 9.94 -6.75 13.63
N ASP A 107 10.37 -7.19 12.47
CA ASP A 107 10.16 -8.51 11.85
C ASP A 107 8.91 -9.26 12.30
N VAL A 108 7.75 -8.59 12.29
CA VAL A 108 6.49 -9.04 12.89
C VAL A 108 6.06 -10.44 12.42
N LYS A 109 6.43 -10.82 11.20
CA LYS A 109 6.08 -12.12 10.58
C LYS A 109 7.26 -13.10 10.55
N GLY A 110 8.43 -12.74 11.10
CA GLY A 110 9.65 -13.55 11.05
C GLY A 110 10.22 -13.74 9.63
N LEU A 111 9.84 -12.86 8.68
CA LEU A 111 10.21 -13.00 7.27
C LEU A 111 11.64 -12.54 7.00
N TYR A 112 12.14 -11.52 7.71
CA TYR A 112 13.53 -11.09 7.59
C TYR A 112 14.48 -12.17 8.09
N ALA A 113 14.21 -12.78 9.24
CA ALA A 113 14.99 -13.89 9.76
C ALA A 113 15.06 -15.07 8.76
N LYS A 114 13.93 -15.41 8.11
CA LYS A 114 13.89 -16.45 7.08
C LYS A 114 14.66 -16.04 5.82
N ALA A 115 14.52 -14.80 5.37
CA ALA A 115 15.24 -14.30 4.19
C ALA A 115 16.75 -14.28 4.43
N ARG A 116 17.24 -13.89 5.62
CA ARG A 116 18.65 -13.90 5.99
C ARG A 116 19.23 -15.31 6.04
N ARG A 117 18.43 -16.32 6.39
CA ARG A 117 18.83 -17.74 6.32
C ARG A 117 18.73 -18.35 4.92
N GLY A 118 18.31 -17.57 3.90
CA GLY A 118 18.14 -18.04 2.53
C GLY A 118 16.89 -18.91 2.29
N GLU A 119 15.98 -18.97 3.25
CA GLU A 119 14.73 -19.74 3.15
C GLU A 119 13.70 -19.05 2.24
N ILE A 120 13.80 -17.73 2.07
CA ILE A 120 12.97 -16.94 1.17
C ILE A 120 13.87 -16.28 0.12
N LYS A 121 13.63 -16.60 -1.14
CA LYS A 121 14.28 -15.96 -2.28
C LYS A 121 13.55 -14.66 -2.66
N ASP A 122 14.26 -13.74 -3.31
CA ASP A 122 13.72 -12.50 -3.86
C ASP A 122 12.93 -11.66 -2.85
N PHE A 123 13.40 -11.63 -1.60
CA PHE A 123 12.77 -10.86 -0.54
C PHE A 123 13.17 -9.38 -0.66
N THR A 124 12.18 -8.54 -0.90
CA THR A 124 12.37 -7.09 -1.10
C THR A 124 13.07 -6.44 0.09
N GLY A 125 14.16 -5.76 -0.17
CA GLY A 125 15.01 -5.10 0.83
C GLY A 125 16.11 -6.00 1.42
N VAL A 126 16.18 -7.30 1.08
CA VAL A 126 17.26 -8.21 1.50
C VAL A 126 17.96 -8.80 0.28
N SER A 127 17.24 -9.54 -0.56
CA SER A 127 17.77 -10.20 -1.76
C SER A 127 17.15 -9.70 -3.06
N ALA A 128 16.15 -8.82 -2.98
CA ALA A 128 15.59 -8.09 -4.11
C ALA A 128 15.57 -6.59 -3.82
N PRO A 129 15.77 -5.72 -4.85
CA PRO A 129 15.80 -4.29 -4.67
C PRO A 129 14.42 -3.70 -4.36
N PHE A 130 14.43 -2.50 -3.80
CA PHE A 130 13.27 -1.63 -3.68
C PHE A 130 13.67 -0.24 -4.22
N GLU A 131 12.91 0.25 -5.17
CA GLU A 131 13.05 1.60 -5.72
C GLU A 131 12.10 2.53 -4.97
N ALA A 132 12.64 3.52 -4.26
CA ALA A 132 11.81 4.54 -3.64
C ALA A 132 11.05 5.35 -4.70
N PRO A 133 9.80 5.75 -4.44
CA PRO A 133 9.08 6.67 -5.32
C PRO A 133 9.83 7.99 -5.47
N GLU A 134 9.88 8.53 -6.69
CA GLU A 134 10.53 9.81 -6.96
C GLU A 134 9.67 11.00 -6.52
N HIS A 135 8.36 10.89 -6.72
CA HIS A 135 7.39 11.96 -6.46
C HIS A 135 6.12 11.45 -5.77
N PRO A 136 6.23 10.86 -4.56
CA PRO A 136 5.05 10.41 -3.84
C PRO A 136 4.19 11.60 -3.39
N ASP A 137 2.87 11.41 -3.36
CA ASP A 137 1.95 12.43 -2.83
C ASP A 137 2.15 12.67 -1.33
N LEU A 138 2.60 11.64 -0.59
CA LEU A 138 2.94 11.73 0.83
C LEU A 138 3.99 10.69 1.19
N THR A 139 4.93 11.10 2.03
CA THR A 139 5.94 10.22 2.64
C THR A 139 5.69 10.10 4.14
N LEU A 140 5.66 8.86 4.64
CA LEU A 140 5.46 8.54 6.06
C LEU A 140 6.58 7.65 6.58
N ASP A 141 7.36 8.15 7.51
CA ASP A 141 8.32 7.35 8.26
C ASP A 141 7.71 6.92 9.60
N THR A 142 7.27 5.68 9.69
CA THR A 142 6.65 5.12 10.90
C THR A 142 7.65 4.78 12.00
N SER A 143 8.94 5.03 11.80
CA SER A 143 9.94 4.93 12.88
C SER A 143 9.95 6.16 13.77
N VAL A 144 9.53 7.31 13.24
CA VAL A 144 9.50 8.60 13.93
C VAL A 144 8.10 9.17 14.10
N LEU A 145 7.17 8.88 13.19
CA LEU A 145 5.78 9.30 13.29
C LEU A 145 4.98 8.28 14.11
N SER A 146 4.16 8.77 15.01
CA SER A 146 3.13 7.96 15.65
C SER A 146 2.08 7.52 14.63
N LEU A 147 1.29 6.51 14.99
CA LEU A 147 0.17 6.06 14.16
C LEU A 147 -0.86 7.18 13.94
N GLU A 148 -1.15 7.94 14.98
CA GLU A 148 -2.10 9.05 14.95
C GLU A 148 -1.62 10.16 14.02
N GLU A 149 -0.36 10.58 14.12
CA GLU A 149 0.24 11.58 13.22
C GLU A 149 0.22 11.12 11.76
N SER A 150 0.55 9.83 11.52
CA SER A 150 0.52 9.26 10.16
C SER A 150 -0.89 9.31 9.57
N VAL A 151 -1.90 8.95 10.33
CA VAL A 151 -3.31 8.96 9.89
C VAL A 151 -3.81 10.39 9.69
N THR A 152 -3.45 11.33 10.57
CA THR A 152 -3.82 12.74 10.43
C THR A 152 -3.31 13.31 9.12
N ARG A 153 -2.04 13.09 8.77
CA ARG A 153 -1.46 13.54 7.49
C ARG A 153 -2.17 12.92 6.28
N LEU A 154 -2.56 11.67 6.37
CA LEU A 154 -3.33 10.99 5.31
C LEU A 154 -4.72 11.60 5.15
N LEU A 155 -5.43 11.88 6.24
CA LEU A 155 -6.75 12.50 6.20
C LEU A 155 -6.68 13.93 5.61
N GLU A 156 -5.69 14.72 5.99
CA GLU A 156 -5.44 16.05 5.42
C GLU A 156 -5.25 16.02 3.90
N LEU A 157 -4.58 14.97 3.37
CA LEU A 157 -4.40 14.76 1.95
C LEU A 157 -5.66 14.25 1.24
N ILE A 158 -6.39 13.31 1.86
CA ILE A 158 -7.47 12.56 1.22
C ILE A 158 -8.81 13.31 1.28
N LEU A 159 -9.19 13.87 2.45
CA LEU A 159 -10.50 14.43 2.65
C LEU A 159 -10.87 15.54 1.65
N PRO A 160 -9.97 16.47 1.27
CA PRO A 160 -10.27 17.47 0.24
C PRO A 160 -10.59 16.89 -1.14
N LYS A 161 -10.10 15.67 -1.43
CA LYS A 161 -10.29 15.01 -2.73
C LYS A 161 -11.56 14.15 -2.79
N VAL A 162 -11.99 13.61 -1.66
CA VAL A 162 -13.15 12.68 -1.58
C VAL A 162 -14.40 13.29 -0.97
N SER A 163 -14.29 14.46 -0.35
CA SER A 163 -15.46 15.20 0.12
C SER A 163 -16.33 15.55 -1.08
N LEU A 164 -17.56 15.11 -1.09
CA LEU A 164 -18.57 15.61 -2.02
C LEU A 164 -18.64 17.12 -1.81
N GLY A 165 -17.91 17.87 -2.62
CA GLY A 165 -17.93 19.31 -2.57
C GLY A 165 -19.36 19.78 -2.78
N GLY A 166 -20.00 20.20 -1.72
CA GLY A 166 -21.20 21.01 -1.84
C GLY A 166 -20.81 22.25 -2.64
N LYS A 167 -20.96 22.20 -3.95
CA LYS A 167 -21.12 23.45 -4.73
C LYS A 167 -22.41 24.05 -4.25
N GLN A 168 -22.33 24.99 -3.30
CA GLN A 168 -23.34 26.01 -3.11
C GLN A 168 -23.30 26.97 -4.28
#